data_2db678db23c59696479527bab8ec9baa
#
_entry.id   2db678db23c59696479527bab8ec9baa
#
_cell.length_a   1.000
_cell.length_b   1.000
_cell.length_c   1.000
_cell.angle_alpha   90.00
_cell.angle_beta   90.00
_cell.angle_gamma   90.00
#
_symmetry.space_group_name_H-M   'P 1'
#
loop_
_entity.id
_entity.type
_entity.pdbx_description
1 polymer ?
#
loop_
_entity_poly.entity_id
_entity_poly.type
_entity_poly.pdbx_seq_one_letter_code
_entity_poly.pdbx_strand_id
1 'polypeptide(L)'
;QPIIRLATPEDREAIYRLRHRIFANELGQHENNDTGQLSDSLDAVNTYIIITFKEKLIGCISITPPGDLGYSVDKYFSRADIDVPFDSGLFELRLLAVDEYWRISRLATGLMYAALRWLSVHGATHIVALGRVGRPSSLYEKLGLERTNKSVQSGMVTYELMTAGLGRLLNITASRTELVQYLECHFEWELPFEIHQPQACYHGGASITALGDTFEDLGSSKQIVTADVLDAWYPPAPGVLEAITSDLPRLLKTSPPTTCGGLLRQIASSRKIPYSGLVPGAGSSDLIFRAFTHLLPD
;
A
#
# COMPACT_ATOMS: atom_id res chain seq x y z
N GLN A 1 18.46 0.29 -15.50
CA GLN A 1 17.41 -0.31 -14.67
C GLN A 1 16.17 -0.59 -15.52
N PRO A 2 15.30 -1.56 -15.16
CA PRO A 2 13.98 -1.67 -15.76
C PRO A 2 13.12 -0.48 -15.33
N ILE A 3 12.30 0.04 -16.26
CA ILE A 3 11.41 1.17 -16.03
C ILE A 3 9.98 0.64 -15.88
N ILE A 4 9.28 1.06 -14.81
CA ILE A 4 7.85 0.78 -14.61
C ILE A 4 7.07 2.07 -14.89
N ARG A 5 6.12 1.99 -15.82
CA ARG A 5 5.28 3.13 -16.20
C ARG A 5 3.88 2.72 -16.65
N LEU A 6 2.99 3.69 -16.78
CA LEU A 6 1.74 3.45 -17.49
C LEU A 6 2.00 3.22 -18.98
N ALA A 7 1.20 2.35 -19.58
CA ALA A 7 1.24 2.16 -21.02
C ALA A 7 0.58 3.33 -21.75
N THR A 8 1.15 3.69 -22.88
CA THR A 8 0.57 4.62 -23.84
C THR A 8 -0.17 3.84 -24.95
N PRO A 9 -0.92 4.52 -25.84
CA PRO A 9 -1.54 3.86 -27.00
C PRO A 9 -0.52 3.12 -27.88
N GLU A 10 0.70 3.64 -28.00
CA GLU A 10 1.78 3.08 -28.83
C GLU A 10 2.31 1.75 -28.27
N ASP A 11 2.15 1.50 -26.97
CA ASP A 11 2.57 0.25 -26.33
C ASP A 11 1.60 -0.91 -26.58
N ARG A 12 0.38 -0.63 -27.05
CA ARG A 12 -0.70 -1.61 -27.14
C ARG A 12 -0.33 -2.82 -28.02
N GLU A 13 0.30 -2.58 -29.13
CA GLU A 13 0.74 -3.67 -30.01
C GLU A 13 1.75 -4.58 -29.33
N ALA A 14 2.73 -4.04 -28.65
CA ALA A 14 3.73 -4.80 -27.91
C ALA A 14 3.10 -5.60 -26.76
N ILE A 15 2.13 -5.02 -26.04
CA ILE A 15 1.35 -5.70 -25.00
C ILE A 15 0.58 -6.89 -25.60
N TYR A 16 -0.13 -6.71 -26.72
CA TYR A 16 -0.92 -7.77 -27.34
C TYR A 16 -0.04 -8.92 -27.85
N ARG A 17 1.14 -8.61 -28.36
CA ARG A 17 2.13 -9.62 -28.76
C ARG A 17 2.68 -10.38 -27.54
N LEU A 18 2.99 -9.70 -26.44
CA LEU A 18 3.42 -10.34 -25.20
C LEU A 18 2.33 -11.27 -24.66
N ARG A 19 1.07 -10.80 -24.65
CA ARG A 19 -0.10 -11.58 -24.23
C ARG A 19 -0.27 -12.82 -25.09
N HIS A 20 -0.20 -12.73 -26.41
CA HIS A 20 -0.31 -13.87 -27.32
C HIS A 20 0.79 -14.89 -27.04
N ARG A 21 2.04 -14.45 -26.94
CA ARG A 21 3.17 -15.35 -26.64
C ARG A 21 2.96 -16.13 -25.35
N ILE A 22 2.49 -15.46 -24.29
CA ILE A 22 2.34 -16.10 -22.98
C ILE A 22 1.03 -16.89 -22.89
N PHE A 23 -0.11 -16.29 -23.21
CA PHE A 23 -1.40 -16.91 -22.94
C PHE A 23 -1.84 -17.89 -24.04
N ALA A 24 -1.41 -17.69 -25.29
CA ALA A 24 -1.67 -18.65 -26.36
C ALA A 24 -0.53 -19.68 -26.48
N ASN A 25 0.71 -19.24 -26.79
CA ASN A 25 1.79 -20.17 -27.13
C ASN A 25 2.31 -20.96 -25.94
N GLU A 26 2.55 -20.31 -24.78
CA GLU A 26 3.16 -20.98 -23.64
C GLU A 26 2.15 -21.70 -22.76
N LEU A 27 0.98 -21.09 -22.52
CA LEU A 27 -0.02 -21.58 -21.56
C LEU A 27 -1.16 -22.37 -22.23
N GLY A 28 -1.35 -22.25 -23.54
CA GLY A 28 -2.46 -22.89 -24.23
C GLY A 28 -3.85 -22.48 -23.72
N GLN A 29 -3.96 -21.27 -23.14
CA GLN A 29 -5.22 -20.71 -22.66
C GLN A 29 -6.11 -20.25 -23.81
N HIS A 30 -5.50 -19.76 -24.87
CA HIS A 30 -6.13 -19.30 -26.10
C HIS A 30 -5.53 -20.04 -27.30
N GLU A 31 -6.29 -20.12 -28.37
CA GLU A 31 -5.77 -20.63 -29.65
C GLU A 31 -4.77 -19.65 -30.25
N ASN A 32 -3.79 -20.20 -30.95
CA ASN A 32 -2.86 -19.39 -31.73
C ASN A 32 -3.59 -18.74 -32.90
N ASN A 33 -3.16 -17.57 -33.28
CA ASN A 33 -3.66 -16.84 -34.44
C ASN A 33 -2.51 -16.29 -35.30
N ASP A 34 -2.81 -16.04 -36.58
CA ASP A 34 -1.81 -15.57 -37.55
C ASP A 34 -1.31 -14.14 -37.29
N THR A 35 -2.05 -13.34 -36.52
CA THR A 35 -1.64 -11.97 -36.19
C THR A 35 -0.58 -11.93 -35.11
N GLY A 36 -0.43 -13.01 -34.31
CA GLY A 36 0.45 -13.05 -33.16
C GLY A 36 0.07 -12.05 -32.05
N GLN A 37 -1.19 -11.62 -32.02
CA GLN A 37 -1.69 -10.65 -31.05
C GLN A 37 -2.91 -11.20 -30.32
N LEU A 38 -3.04 -10.86 -29.03
CA LEU A 38 -4.18 -11.23 -28.18
C LEU A 38 -4.74 -9.99 -27.51
N SER A 39 -5.95 -9.62 -27.89
CA SER A 39 -6.72 -8.52 -27.32
C SER A 39 -8.13 -8.97 -26.95
N ASP A 40 -8.84 -8.20 -26.14
CA ASP A 40 -10.25 -8.45 -25.81
C ASP A 40 -11.04 -7.12 -25.66
N SER A 41 -12.37 -7.24 -25.48
CA SER A 41 -13.26 -6.07 -25.39
C SER A 41 -12.95 -5.13 -24.23
N LEU A 42 -12.37 -5.63 -23.14
CA LEU A 42 -12.02 -4.83 -21.97
C LEU A 42 -10.77 -3.96 -22.19
N ASP A 43 -10.00 -4.22 -23.27
CA ASP A 43 -8.83 -3.41 -23.61
C ASP A 43 -9.17 -1.93 -23.86
N ALA A 44 -10.42 -1.64 -24.22
CA ALA A 44 -10.89 -0.27 -24.41
C ALA A 44 -10.88 0.56 -23.11
N VAL A 45 -11.09 -0.08 -21.96
CA VAL A 45 -11.19 0.57 -20.64
C VAL A 45 -10.04 0.23 -19.69
N ASN A 46 -9.23 -0.76 -20.03
CA ASN A 46 -8.14 -1.21 -19.19
C ASN A 46 -7.01 -0.19 -19.10
N THR A 47 -6.56 0.02 -17.87
CA THR A 47 -5.24 0.63 -17.61
C THR A 47 -4.18 -0.47 -17.57
N TYR A 48 -3.10 -0.26 -18.33
CA TYR A 48 -1.95 -1.15 -18.30
C TYR A 48 -0.78 -0.48 -17.61
N ILE A 49 -0.14 -1.21 -16.70
CA ILE A 49 1.18 -0.88 -16.16
C ILE A 49 2.18 -1.83 -16.80
N ILE A 50 3.27 -1.30 -17.31
CA ILE A 50 4.27 -2.05 -18.07
C ILE A 50 5.65 -1.92 -17.45
N ILE A 51 6.49 -2.90 -17.74
CA ILE A 51 7.93 -2.81 -17.49
C ILE A 51 8.66 -2.84 -18.83
N THR A 52 9.54 -1.88 -19.02
CA THR A 52 10.46 -1.84 -20.17
C THR A 52 11.90 -1.96 -19.70
N PHE A 53 12.73 -2.54 -20.54
CA PHE A 53 14.19 -2.58 -20.37
C PHE A 53 14.86 -2.37 -21.72
N LYS A 54 15.71 -1.35 -21.84
CA LYS A 54 16.31 -0.95 -23.13
C LYS A 54 15.23 -0.83 -24.22
N GLU A 55 14.17 -0.07 -23.92
CA GLU A 55 13.01 0.19 -24.80
C GLU A 55 12.16 -1.04 -25.17
N LYS A 56 12.54 -2.24 -24.72
CA LYS A 56 11.78 -3.46 -24.97
C LYS A 56 10.80 -3.70 -23.84
N LEU A 57 9.52 -3.97 -24.15
CA LEU A 57 8.51 -4.40 -23.21
C LEU A 57 8.82 -5.82 -22.74
N ILE A 58 8.98 -6.00 -21.42
CA ILE A 58 9.32 -7.27 -20.78
C ILE A 58 8.28 -7.77 -19.77
N GLY A 59 7.28 -6.96 -19.46
CA GLY A 59 6.17 -7.37 -18.59
C GLY A 59 5.04 -6.35 -18.59
N CYS A 60 3.85 -6.82 -18.24
CA CYS A 60 2.66 -5.97 -18.05
C CYS A 60 1.69 -6.57 -17.04
N ILE A 61 0.84 -5.71 -16.49
CA ILE A 61 -0.37 -6.06 -15.75
C ILE A 61 -1.50 -5.14 -16.20
N SER A 62 -2.72 -5.67 -16.22
CA SER A 62 -3.92 -4.93 -16.58
C SER A 62 -4.81 -4.71 -15.38
N ILE A 63 -5.40 -3.54 -15.29
CA ILE A 63 -6.40 -3.15 -14.30
C ILE A 63 -7.67 -2.78 -15.04
N THR A 64 -8.77 -3.49 -14.75
CA THR A 64 -10.10 -3.17 -15.28
C THR A 64 -10.86 -2.38 -14.22
N PRO A 65 -11.25 -1.12 -14.49
CA PRO A 65 -12.05 -0.31 -13.59
C PRO A 65 -13.52 -0.75 -13.58
N PRO A 66 -14.32 -0.34 -12.57
CA PRO A 66 -15.76 -0.49 -12.60
C PRO A 66 -16.37 0.25 -13.81
N GLY A 67 -17.39 -0.34 -14.43
CA GLY A 67 -18.06 0.26 -15.57
C GLY A 67 -19.00 -0.71 -16.29
N ASP A 68 -19.63 -0.22 -17.37
CA ASP A 68 -20.67 -0.95 -18.11
C ASP A 68 -20.19 -2.20 -18.81
N LEU A 69 -18.89 -2.28 -19.15
CA LEU A 69 -18.31 -3.47 -19.79
C LEU A 69 -18.09 -4.62 -18.79
N GLY A 70 -18.26 -4.37 -17.50
CA GLY A 70 -18.07 -5.37 -16.45
C GLY A 70 -16.62 -5.85 -16.32
N TYR A 71 -16.47 -7.08 -15.86
CA TYR A 71 -15.17 -7.71 -15.56
C TYR A 71 -14.98 -9.01 -16.35
N SER A 72 -13.74 -9.45 -16.49
CA SER A 72 -13.49 -10.74 -17.17
C SER A 72 -14.03 -11.92 -16.35
N VAL A 73 -14.10 -11.80 -15.03
CA VAL A 73 -14.69 -12.81 -14.14
C VAL A 73 -16.18 -13.01 -14.38
N ASP A 74 -16.91 -12.02 -14.87
CA ASP A 74 -18.35 -12.10 -15.20
C ASP A 74 -18.65 -13.15 -16.30
N LYS A 75 -17.63 -13.56 -17.09
CA LYS A 75 -17.76 -14.62 -18.09
C LYS A 75 -17.92 -16.00 -17.46
N TYR A 76 -17.48 -16.17 -16.22
CA TYR A 76 -17.35 -17.45 -15.57
C TYR A 76 -18.18 -17.59 -14.30
N PHE A 77 -18.44 -16.49 -13.61
CA PHE A 77 -19.08 -16.48 -12.29
C PHE A 77 -20.23 -15.48 -12.24
N SER A 78 -21.32 -15.84 -11.59
CA SER A 78 -22.37 -14.89 -11.25
C SER A 78 -21.87 -13.92 -10.16
N ARG A 79 -22.15 -12.64 -10.29
CA ARG A 79 -21.80 -11.63 -9.28
C ARG A 79 -22.40 -11.93 -7.91
N ALA A 80 -23.59 -12.54 -7.87
CA ALA A 80 -24.24 -12.95 -6.63
C ALA A 80 -23.45 -14.03 -5.87
N ASP A 81 -22.58 -14.72 -6.55
CA ASP A 81 -21.74 -15.77 -5.97
C ASP A 81 -20.37 -15.26 -5.48
N ILE A 82 -20.04 -14.01 -5.72
CA ILE A 82 -18.74 -13.42 -5.36
C ILE A 82 -18.94 -12.54 -4.14
N ASP A 83 -18.28 -12.88 -3.04
CA ASP A 83 -18.41 -12.19 -1.75
C ASP A 83 -17.56 -10.90 -1.69
N VAL A 84 -17.84 -9.97 -2.60
CA VAL A 84 -17.32 -8.60 -2.60
C VAL A 84 -18.39 -7.65 -3.14
N PRO A 85 -18.42 -6.39 -2.70
CA PRO A 85 -19.36 -5.40 -3.25
C PRO A 85 -19.01 -5.08 -4.71
N PHE A 86 -20.01 -5.16 -5.61
CA PHE A 86 -19.90 -4.75 -7.01
C PHE A 86 -20.30 -3.28 -7.17
N ASP A 87 -19.47 -2.39 -6.65
CA ASP A 87 -19.65 -0.95 -6.66
C ASP A 87 -18.50 -0.24 -7.38
N SER A 88 -18.46 1.09 -7.27
CA SER A 88 -17.39 1.91 -7.87
C SER A 88 -16.02 1.70 -7.28
N GLY A 89 -15.91 0.97 -6.17
CA GLY A 89 -14.64 0.64 -5.51
C GLY A 89 -14.07 -0.74 -5.90
N LEU A 90 -14.80 -1.54 -6.71
CA LEU A 90 -14.29 -2.84 -7.16
C LEU A 90 -13.47 -2.70 -8.43
N PHE A 91 -12.26 -3.24 -8.43
CA PHE A 91 -11.38 -3.32 -9.60
C PHE A 91 -10.93 -4.75 -9.85
N GLU A 92 -10.69 -5.11 -11.11
CA GLU A 92 -10.13 -6.41 -11.48
C GLU A 92 -8.67 -6.29 -11.87
N LEU A 93 -7.80 -7.10 -11.22
CA LEU A 93 -6.42 -7.31 -11.64
C LEU A 93 -6.34 -8.51 -12.58
N ARG A 94 -5.79 -8.31 -13.76
CA ARG A 94 -5.74 -9.37 -14.78
C ARG A 94 -4.49 -9.26 -15.65
N LEU A 95 -4.25 -10.31 -16.43
CA LEU A 95 -3.25 -10.35 -17.50
C LEU A 95 -1.82 -10.00 -17.00
N LEU A 96 -1.47 -10.43 -15.77
CA LEU A 96 -0.09 -10.33 -15.31
C LEU A 96 0.80 -11.23 -16.18
N ALA A 97 1.64 -10.62 -16.96
CA ALA A 97 2.51 -11.28 -17.92
C ALA A 97 3.94 -10.78 -17.78
N VAL A 98 4.91 -11.70 -17.72
CA VAL A 98 6.35 -11.39 -17.68
C VAL A 98 7.04 -12.32 -18.66
N ASP A 99 7.88 -11.75 -19.52
CA ASP A 99 8.71 -12.47 -20.50
C ASP A 99 9.53 -13.56 -19.78
N GLU A 100 9.63 -14.74 -20.39
CA GLU A 100 10.21 -15.96 -19.79
C GLU A 100 11.63 -15.74 -19.26
N TYR A 101 12.45 -14.98 -19.98
CA TYR A 101 13.84 -14.69 -19.60
C TYR A 101 13.96 -13.87 -18.30
N TRP A 102 12.86 -13.22 -17.88
CA TRP A 102 12.82 -12.32 -16.73
C TRP A 102 12.04 -12.83 -15.53
N ARG A 103 11.49 -14.05 -15.58
CA ARG A 103 10.59 -14.59 -14.52
C ARG A 103 11.27 -14.87 -13.20
N ILE A 104 12.58 -15.06 -13.20
CA ILE A 104 13.37 -15.27 -11.96
C ILE A 104 13.56 -13.96 -11.20
N SER A 105 13.47 -12.83 -11.91
CA SER A 105 13.52 -11.51 -11.32
C SER A 105 12.20 -11.15 -10.61
N ARG A 106 12.24 -10.15 -9.73
CA ARG A 106 11.03 -9.69 -9.01
C ARG A 106 10.13 -8.76 -9.86
N LEU A 107 10.16 -8.85 -11.19
CA LEU A 107 9.37 -7.99 -12.09
C LEU A 107 7.86 -8.11 -11.84
N ALA A 108 7.35 -9.33 -11.72
CA ALA A 108 5.93 -9.55 -11.43
C ALA A 108 5.51 -8.90 -10.09
N THR A 109 6.40 -8.93 -9.10
CA THR A 109 6.17 -8.26 -7.81
C THR A 109 6.18 -6.73 -7.96
N GLY A 110 7.10 -6.18 -8.77
CA GLY A 110 7.13 -4.75 -9.09
C GLY A 110 5.86 -4.28 -9.79
N LEU A 111 5.38 -5.03 -10.79
CA LEU A 111 4.10 -4.74 -11.46
C LEU A 111 2.91 -4.75 -10.49
N MET A 112 2.85 -5.75 -9.61
CA MET A 112 1.79 -5.85 -8.61
C MET A 112 1.87 -4.69 -7.61
N TYR A 113 3.07 -4.32 -7.18
CA TYR A 113 3.26 -3.17 -6.28
C TYR A 113 2.77 -1.87 -6.93
N ALA A 114 3.18 -1.60 -8.17
CA ALA A 114 2.68 -0.47 -8.94
C ALA A 114 1.14 -0.48 -9.09
N ALA A 115 0.57 -1.64 -9.39
CA ALA A 115 -0.88 -1.80 -9.51
C ALA A 115 -1.61 -1.49 -8.19
N LEU A 116 -1.10 -1.98 -7.05
CA LEU A 116 -1.68 -1.68 -5.74
C LEU A 116 -1.61 -0.18 -5.41
N ARG A 117 -0.50 0.47 -5.75
CA ARG A 117 -0.36 1.93 -5.57
C ARG A 117 -1.31 2.69 -6.48
N TRP A 118 -1.43 2.29 -7.75
CA TRP A 118 -2.38 2.88 -8.68
C TRP A 118 -3.83 2.76 -8.16
N LEU A 119 -4.22 1.57 -7.72
CA LEU A 119 -5.54 1.30 -7.16
C LEU A 119 -5.85 2.17 -5.93
N SER A 120 -4.85 2.39 -5.06
CA SER A 120 -5.03 3.18 -3.85
C SER A 120 -5.34 4.65 -4.14
N VAL A 121 -4.76 5.23 -5.20
CA VAL A 121 -5.02 6.63 -5.58
C VAL A 121 -6.26 6.79 -6.47
N HIS A 122 -6.83 5.67 -6.99
CA HIS A 122 -8.03 5.68 -7.82
C HIS A 122 -9.29 5.20 -7.09
N GLY A 123 -9.26 5.15 -5.76
CA GLY A 123 -10.44 4.90 -4.93
C GLY A 123 -10.88 3.43 -4.87
N ALA A 124 -9.99 2.49 -5.21
CA ALA A 124 -10.30 1.08 -5.05
C ALA A 124 -10.49 0.71 -3.56
N THR A 125 -11.48 -0.11 -3.28
CA THR A 125 -11.75 -0.70 -1.96
C THR A 125 -11.54 -2.20 -1.97
N HIS A 126 -11.90 -2.86 -3.07
CA HIS A 126 -11.82 -4.30 -3.27
C HIS A 126 -11.18 -4.65 -4.61
N ILE A 127 -10.58 -5.82 -4.63
CA ILE A 127 -9.93 -6.38 -5.82
C ILE A 127 -10.46 -7.77 -6.05
N VAL A 128 -10.70 -8.06 -7.34
CA VAL A 128 -10.97 -9.42 -7.84
C VAL A 128 -9.91 -9.80 -8.87
N ALA A 129 -9.51 -11.07 -8.90
CA ALA A 129 -8.53 -11.58 -9.86
C ALA A 129 -8.74 -13.06 -10.13
N LEU A 130 -8.23 -13.55 -11.26
CA LEU A 130 -8.11 -14.98 -11.57
C LEU A 130 -6.66 -15.43 -11.36
N GLY A 131 -6.42 -16.21 -10.31
CA GLY A 131 -5.12 -16.81 -10.01
C GLY A 131 -4.98 -18.19 -10.62
N ARG A 132 -3.84 -18.49 -11.27
CA ARG A 132 -3.59 -19.82 -11.84
C ARG A 132 -3.39 -20.87 -10.75
N VAL A 133 -4.12 -21.98 -10.84
CA VAL A 133 -4.00 -23.15 -9.95
C VAL A 133 -2.77 -23.99 -10.34
N GLY A 134 -2.17 -24.72 -9.39
CA GLY A 134 -1.15 -25.73 -9.65
C GLY A 134 0.31 -25.28 -9.42
N ARG A 135 0.53 -24.09 -8.87
CA ARG A 135 1.83 -23.73 -8.29
C ARG A 135 1.71 -23.58 -6.76
N PRO A 136 2.72 -24.03 -5.98
CA PRO A 136 2.71 -23.83 -4.55
C PRO A 136 2.71 -22.31 -4.28
N SER A 137 1.64 -21.79 -3.72
CA SER A 137 1.33 -20.37 -3.50
C SER A 137 1.52 -19.48 -4.74
N SER A 138 0.42 -19.05 -5.35
CA SER A 138 0.46 -18.06 -6.42
C SER A 138 1.05 -16.74 -5.89
N LEU A 139 1.58 -15.90 -6.78
CA LEU A 139 2.03 -14.55 -6.40
C LEU A 139 0.91 -13.77 -5.70
N TYR A 140 -0.32 -13.94 -6.15
CA TYR A 140 -1.51 -13.30 -5.57
C TYR A 140 -1.71 -13.68 -4.10
N GLU A 141 -1.60 -14.98 -3.75
CA GLU A 141 -1.70 -15.42 -2.34
C GLU A 141 -0.58 -14.85 -1.48
N LYS A 142 0.64 -14.85 -2.00
CA LYS A 142 1.78 -14.25 -1.31
C LYS A 142 1.58 -12.76 -1.03
N LEU A 143 0.82 -12.08 -1.87
CA LEU A 143 0.49 -10.67 -1.69
C LEU A 143 -0.75 -10.44 -0.81
N GLY A 144 -1.49 -11.52 -0.48
CA GLY A 144 -2.59 -11.47 0.46
C GLY A 144 -3.99 -11.57 -0.16
N LEU A 145 -4.10 -11.88 -1.48
CA LEU A 145 -5.41 -12.23 -2.06
C LEU A 145 -5.85 -13.60 -1.53
N GLU A 146 -7.14 -13.73 -1.26
CA GLU A 146 -7.76 -14.93 -0.71
C GLU A 146 -8.43 -15.74 -1.80
N ARG A 147 -8.30 -17.06 -1.72
CA ARG A 147 -9.00 -17.99 -2.60
C ARG A 147 -10.46 -18.09 -2.20
N THR A 148 -11.36 -18.10 -3.17
CA THR A 148 -12.80 -18.28 -2.94
C THR A 148 -13.25 -19.72 -3.09
N ASN A 149 -12.35 -20.66 -3.40
CA ASN A 149 -12.64 -22.06 -3.75
C ASN A 149 -13.54 -22.21 -5.00
N LYS A 150 -13.62 -21.17 -5.85
CA LYS A 150 -14.34 -21.19 -7.13
C LYS A 150 -13.32 -21.19 -8.25
N SER A 151 -13.35 -22.23 -9.07
CA SER A 151 -12.40 -22.39 -10.16
C SER A 151 -13.08 -22.50 -11.51
N VAL A 152 -12.35 -22.17 -12.56
CA VAL A 152 -12.77 -22.27 -13.95
C VAL A 152 -11.63 -22.77 -14.83
N GLN A 153 -11.97 -23.59 -15.81
CA GLN A 153 -11.05 -24.02 -16.86
C GLN A 153 -11.11 -23.04 -18.03
N SER A 154 -9.94 -22.57 -18.47
CA SER A 154 -9.79 -21.74 -19.67
C SER A 154 -8.65 -22.29 -20.52
N GLY A 155 -8.99 -22.92 -21.64
CA GLY A 155 -8.04 -23.71 -22.41
C GLY A 155 -7.39 -24.80 -21.57
N MET A 156 -6.09 -24.86 -21.56
CA MET A 156 -5.30 -25.84 -20.78
C MET A 156 -5.02 -25.39 -19.33
N VAL A 157 -5.53 -24.23 -18.91
CA VAL A 157 -5.22 -23.63 -17.60
C VAL A 157 -6.44 -23.60 -16.70
N THR A 158 -6.29 -24.03 -15.45
CA THR A 158 -7.29 -23.85 -14.40
C THR A 158 -6.99 -22.60 -13.61
N TYR A 159 -7.97 -21.75 -13.47
CA TYR A 159 -7.93 -20.54 -12.67
C TYR A 159 -8.86 -20.64 -11.47
N GLU A 160 -8.48 -20.02 -10.40
CA GLU A 160 -9.30 -19.84 -9.20
C GLU A 160 -9.60 -18.36 -9.00
N LEU A 161 -10.85 -18.07 -8.66
CA LEU A 161 -11.29 -16.74 -8.31
C LEU A 161 -10.66 -16.35 -6.96
N MET A 162 -10.08 -15.18 -6.92
CA MET A 162 -9.42 -14.60 -5.75
C MET A 162 -9.94 -13.20 -5.48
N THR A 163 -10.07 -12.86 -4.21
CA THR A 163 -10.55 -11.54 -3.77
C THR A 163 -9.69 -10.97 -2.66
N ALA A 164 -9.70 -9.66 -2.49
CA ALA A 164 -9.12 -9.00 -1.32
C ALA A 164 -9.69 -7.59 -1.11
N GLY A 165 -9.75 -7.15 0.13
CA GLY A 165 -9.84 -5.73 0.46
C GLY A 165 -8.51 -5.03 0.23
N LEU A 166 -8.51 -3.87 -0.46
CA LEU A 166 -7.29 -3.15 -0.79
C LEU A 166 -6.49 -2.73 0.45
N GLY A 167 -7.17 -2.24 1.49
CA GLY A 167 -6.51 -1.84 2.74
C GLY A 167 -5.68 -2.96 3.36
N ARG A 168 -6.18 -4.20 3.33
CA ARG A 168 -5.43 -5.38 3.79
C ARG A 168 -4.17 -5.62 2.95
N LEU A 169 -4.26 -5.52 1.63
CA LEU A 169 -3.10 -5.72 0.74
C LEU A 169 -2.04 -4.65 0.96
N LEU A 170 -2.45 -3.40 1.15
CA LEU A 170 -1.54 -2.31 1.45
C LEU A 170 -0.83 -2.52 2.80
N ASN A 171 -1.54 -2.97 3.83
CA ASN A 171 -0.94 -3.28 5.14
C ASN A 171 0.05 -4.44 5.06
N ILE A 172 -0.28 -5.53 4.36
CA ILE A 172 0.62 -6.66 4.13
C ILE A 172 1.86 -6.21 3.35
N THR A 173 1.70 -5.35 2.36
CA THR A 173 2.82 -4.81 1.59
C THR A 173 3.70 -3.91 2.45
N ALA A 174 3.12 -3.02 3.24
CA ALA A 174 3.84 -2.13 4.16
C ALA A 174 4.66 -2.91 5.21
N SER A 175 4.15 -4.05 5.70
CA SER A 175 4.89 -4.91 6.65
C SER A 175 6.13 -5.59 6.04
N ARG A 176 6.29 -5.58 4.72
CA ARG A 176 7.42 -6.20 3.99
C ARG A 176 8.48 -5.17 3.61
N THR A 177 8.99 -4.46 4.58
CA THR A 177 9.89 -3.31 4.39
C THR A 177 11.08 -3.63 3.47
N GLU A 178 11.75 -4.76 3.66
CA GLU A 178 12.89 -5.15 2.81
C GLU A 178 12.50 -5.36 1.34
N LEU A 179 11.30 -5.94 1.10
CA LEU A 179 10.80 -6.13 -0.25
C LEU A 179 10.48 -4.80 -0.91
N VAL A 180 9.80 -3.90 -0.19
CA VAL A 180 9.45 -2.57 -0.68
C VAL A 180 10.72 -1.78 -1.02
N GLN A 181 11.69 -1.72 -0.10
CA GLN A 181 12.97 -1.06 -0.34
C GLN A 181 13.70 -1.65 -1.55
N TYR A 182 13.70 -2.99 -1.68
CA TYR A 182 14.28 -3.62 -2.85
C TYR A 182 13.61 -3.13 -4.15
N LEU A 183 12.28 -3.12 -4.19
CA LEU A 183 11.52 -2.68 -5.38
C LEU A 183 11.80 -1.22 -5.70
N GLU A 184 11.79 -0.35 -4.69
CA GLU A 184 12.05 1.08 -4.85
C GLU A 184 13.44 1.38 -5.40
N CYS A 185 14.46 0.60 -5.00
CA CYS A 185 15.84 0.79 -5.44
C CYS A 185 16.18 0.13 -6.78
N HIS A 186 15.44 -0.91 -7.21
CA HIS A 186 15.82 -1.72 -8.39
C HIS A 186 15.03 -1.39 -9.65
N PHE A 187 14.00 -0.56 -9.54
CA PHE A 187 13.22 -0.08 -10.66
C PHE A 187 13.33 1.44 -10.78
N GLU A 188 13.23 1.92 -11.99
CA GLU A 188 12.95 3.32 -12.29
C GLU A 188 11.43 3.47 -12.42
N TRP A 189 10.85 4.44 -11.72
CA TRP A 189 9.40 4.61 -11.61
C TRP A 189 8.95 5.86 -12.36
N GLU A 190 8.37 5.68 -13.54
CA GLU A 190 7.77 6.76 -14.33
C GLU A 190 6.24 6.69 -14.20
N LEU A 191 5.72 6.96 -13.00
CA LEU A 191 4.29 6.89 -12.70
C LEU A 191 3.80 8.28 -12.24
N PRO A 192 2.55 8.67 -12.63
CA PRO A 192 1.98 9.97 -12.26
C PRO A 192 1.45 10.01 -10.82
N PHE A 193 1.96 9.17 -9.93
CA PHE A 193 1.61 9.07 -8.53
C PHE A 193 2.81 8.56 -7.72
N GLU A 194 2.82 8.87 -6.43
CA GLU A 194 3.91 8.44 -5.56
C GLU A 194 3.91 6.93 -5.33
N ILE A 195 5.03 6.32 -5.61
CA ILE A 195 5.30 4.91 -5.33
C ILE A 195 5.66 4.71 -3.87
N HIS A 196 6.44 5.62 -3.31
CA HIS A 196 6.78 5.57 -1.91
C HIS A 196 5.52 5.69 -1.06
N GLN A 197 5.24 4.69 -0.23
CA GLN A 197 4.37 4.97 0.90
C GLN A 197 5.13 5.97 1.75
N PRO A 198 4.52 7.11 2.15
CA PRO A 198 5.09 7.85 3.23
C PRO A 198 5.26 6.82 4.36
N GLN A 199 6.49 6.45 4.67
CA GLN A 199 6.74 5.69 5.88
C GLN A 199 6.11 6.54 6.97
N ALA A 200 5.03 6.02 7.55
CA ALA A 200 4.59 6.53 8.82
C ALA A 200 5.87 6.50 9.66
N CYS A 201 6.43 7.68 9.95
CA CYS A 201 7.51 7.77 10.91
C CYS A 201 6.93 7.14 12.16
N TYR A 202 7.33 5.91 12.46
CA TYR A 202 7.03 5.30 13.73
C TYR A 202 7.76 6.13 14.79
N HIS A 203 7.09 7.17 15.22
CA HIS A 203 7.47 7.85 16.44
C HIS A 203 7.15 6.90 17.58
N GLY A 204 8.20 6.40 18.21
CA GLY A 204 8.03 5.61 19.39
C GLY A 204 8.58 4.19 19.37
N GLY A 205 9.31 3.78 18.32
CA GLY A 205 10.00 2.49 18.27
C GLY A 205 9.10 1.26 18.28
N ALA A 206 9.71 0.10 18.17
CA ALA A 206 8.99 -1.19 18.17
C ALA A 206 8.51 -1.63 19.56
N SER A 207 8.94 -0.94 20.62
CA SER A 207 8.57 -1.23 22.01
C SER A 207 7.06 -1.11 22.27
N ILE A 208 6.35 -0.21 21.57
CA ILE A 208 4.90 -0.06 21.70
C ILE A 208 4.17 -1.34 21.31
N THR A 209 4.60 -2.01 20.24
CA THR A 209 4.02 -3.30 19.81
C THR A 209 4.26 -4.41 20.84
N ALA A 210 5.38 -4.35 21.56
CA ALA A 210 5.71 -5.31 22.61
C ALA A 210 4.99 -5.02 23.95
N LEU A 211 4.57 -3.76 24.18
CA LEU A 211 3.83 -3.36 25.37
C LEU A 211 2.35 -3.77 25.32
N GLY A 212 1.78 -3.99 24.12
CA GLY A 212 0.37 -4.29 23.92
C GLY A 212 -0.53 -3.07 23.82
N ASP A 213 -1.72 -3.26 23.26
CA ASP A 213 -2.65 -2.18 22.89
C ASP A 213 -3.72 -1.92 23.97
N THR A 214 -3.73 -2.68 25.06
CA THR A 214 -4.77 -2.58 26.10
C THR A 214 -4.21 -2.17 27.47
N PHE A 215 -5.09 -1.66 28.34
CA PHE A 215 -4.74 -1.35 29.73
C PHE A 215 -4.30 -2.59 30.53
N GLU A 216 -4.74 -3.77 30.13
CA GLU A 216 -4.40 -5.07 30.76
C GLU A 216 -2.94 -5.43 30.50
N ASP A 217 -2.37 -4.94 29.39
CA ASP A 217 -0.99 -5.22 28.97
C ASP A 217 0.05 -4.31 29.66
N LEU A 218 -0.38 -3.25 30.37
CA LEU A 218 0.54 -2.29 31.02
C LEU A 218 1.53 -2.97 31.99
N GLY A 219 1.18 -4.14 32.52
CA GLY A 219 2.06 -4.93 33.37
C GLY A 219 3.32 -5.43 32.64
N SER A 220 3.24 -5.64 31.34
CA SER A 220 4.34 -6.12 30.50
C SER A 220 5.47 -5.10 30.37
N SER A 221 5.17 -3.81 30.54
CA SER A 221 6.14 -2.73 30.50
C SER A 221 7.28 -2.88 31.51
N LYS A 222 7.05 -3.56 32.63
CA LYS A 222 8.06 -3.79 33.68
C LYS A 222 9.17 -4.75 33.26
N GLN A 223 8.96 -5.52 32.21
CA GLN A 223 9.90 -6.52 31.70
C GLN A 223 10.65 -6.07 30.44
N ILE A 224 10.28 -4.91 29.89
CA ILE A 224 10.83 -4.39 28.64
C ILE A 224 11.71 -3.20 28.94
N VAL A 225 12.95 -3.25 28.47
CA VAL A 225 13.87 -2.11 28.49
C VAL A 225 13.71 -1.36 27.17
N THR A 226 13.06 -0.19 27.23
CA THR A 226 12.91 0.70 26.08
C THR A 226 14.23 1.43 25.84
N ALA A 227 14.93 1.08 24.74
CA ALA A 227 16.22 1.67 24.37
C ALA A 227 16.16 2.41 23.01
N ASP A 228 15.00 2.49 22.41
CA ASP A 228 14.75 3.05 21.07
C ASP A 228 14.04 4.42 21.10
N VAL A 229 13.66 4.90 22.29
CA VAL A 229 13.04 6.23 22.50
C VAL A 229 13.81 6.97 23.58
N LEU A 230 13.93 8.28 23.44
CA LEU A 230 14.56 9.17 24.42
C LEU A 230 13.59 9.51 25.56
N ASP A 231 13.14 8.50 26.29
CA ASP A 231 12.33 8.69 27.48
C ASP A 231 13.20 9.06 28.71
N ALA A 232 12.59 9.77 29.64
CA ALA A 232 13.28 10.11 30.88
C ALA A 232 13.45 8.85 31.75
N TRP A 233 14.69 8.58 32.17
CA TRP A 233 15.05 7.40 32.97
C TRP A 233 14.71 7.56 34.45
N TYR A 234 14.31 8.73 34.84
CA TYR A 234 14.01 9.10 36.22
C TYR A 234 12.54 9.56 36.32
N PRO A 235 11.89 9.30 37.44
CA PRO A 235 10.51 9.73 37.65
C PRO A 235 10.41 11.25 37.65
N PRO A 236 9.22 11.81 37.36
CA PRO A 236 8.95 13.21 37.54
C PRO A 236 9.28 13.68 38.98
N ALA A 237 9.64 14.96 39.13
CA ALA A 237 9.90 15.49 40.44
C ALA A 237 8.68 15.32 41.38
N PRO A 238 8.88 14.99 42.67
CA PRO A 238 7.78 14.70 43.60
C PRO A 238 6.68 15.77 43.61
N GLY A 239 7.05 17.04 43.59
CA GLY A 239 6.10 18.13 43.54
C GLY A 239 5.25 18.20 42.28
N VAL A 240 5.73 17.65 41.14
CA VAL A 240 4.95 17.53 39.91
C VAL A 240 3.90 16.46 40.05
N LEU A 241 4.27 15.30 40.58
CA LEU A 241 3.34 14.18 40.83
C LEU A 241 2.25 14.61 41.84
N GLU A 242 2.63 15.28 42.91
CA GLU A 242 1.71 15.78 43.93
C GLU A 242 0.71 16.78 43.33
N ALA A 243 1.17 17.74 42.53
CA ALA A 243 0.33 18.73 41.87
C ALA A 243 -0.66 18.08 40.87
N ILE A 244 -0.20 17.13 40.08
CA ILE A 244 -1.06 16.40 39.11
C ILE A 244 -2.10 15.58 39.86
N THR A 245 -1.70 14.84 40.91
CA THR A 245 -2.59 13.96 41.67
C THR A 245 -3.66 14.78 42.40
N SER A 246 -3.31 15.90 43.02
CA SER A 246 -4.27 16.77 43.72
C SER A 246 -5.32 17.39 42.79
N ASP A 247 -4.93 17.72 41.56
CA ASP A 247 -5.81 18.35 40.57
C ASP A 247 -6.45 17.33 39.58
N LEU A 248 -6.16 16.04 39.70
CA LEU A 248 -6.58 15.00 38.76
C LEU A 248 -8.10 14.99 38.49
N PRO A 249 -8.99 15.13 39.50
CA PRO A 249 -10.43 15.16 39.24
C PRO A 249 -10.85 16.35 38.37
N ARG A 250 -10.17 17.50 38.47
CA ARG A 250 -10.41 18.65 37.62
C ARG A 250 -9.82 18.45 36.22
N LEU A 251 -8.60 17.96 36.12
CA LEU A 251 -7.91 17.72 34.86
C LEU A 251 -8.68 16.74 33.96
N LEU A 252 -9.28 15.71 34.54
CA LEU A 252 -10.09 14.72 33.80
C LEU A 252 -11.43 15.26 33.29
N LYS A 253 -11.92 16.41 33.86
CA LYS A 253 -13.22 17.00 33.47
C LYS A 253 -13.10 18.21 32.56
N THR A 254 -11.90 18.77 32.39
CA THR A 254 -11.71 20.04 31.69
C THR A 254 -10.79 19.87 30.48
N SER A 255 -11.12 20.56 29.40
CA SER A 255 -10.21 20.67 28.27
C SER A 255 -9.02 21.58 28.61
N PRO A 256 -7.82 21.27 28.11
CA PRO A 256 -6.68 22.17 28.29
C PRO A 256 -6.90 23.50 27.56
N PRO A 257 -6.28 24.62 28.03
CA PRO A 257 -6.32 25.88 27.33
C PRO A 257 -5.72 25.76 25.91
N THR A 258 -6.48 26.14 24.90
CA THR A 258 -6.08 25.98 23.48
C THR A 258 -4.86 26.80 23.08
N THR A 259 -4.59 27.90 23.77
CA THR A 259 -3.46 28.81 23.47
C THR A 259 -2.19 28.51 24.26
N CYS A 260 -2.23 27.59 25.23
CA CYS A 260 -1.12 27.32 26.15
C CYS A 260 -0.50 28.54 26.82
N GLY A 261 -1.22 29.68 26.89
CA GLY A 261 -0.68 30.98 27.30
C GLY A 261 -0.06 30.99 28.71
N GLY A 262 -0.62 30.21 29.65
CA GLY A 262 -0.04 30.07 30.99
C GLY A 262 1.33 29.41 30.97
N LEU A 263 1.44 28.29 30.25
CA LEU A 263 2.69 27.55 30.04
C LEU A 263 3.76 28.43 29.39
N LEU A 264 3.40 29.12 28.31
CA LEU A 264 4.34 30.00 27.59
C LEU A 264 4.87 31.15 28.44
N ARG A 265 4.03 31.78 29.27
CA ARG A 265 4.47 32.81 30.20
C ARG A 265 5.47 32.24 31.22
N GLN A 266 5.18 31.06 31.75
CA GLN A 266 6.06 30.41 32.72
C GLN A 266 7.42 30.06 32.12
N ILE A 267 7.44 29.53 30.89
CA ILE A 267 8.66 29.22 30.15
C ILE A 267 9.45 30.50 29.87
N ALA A 268 8.78 31.54 29.35
CA ALA A 268 9.40 32.83 29.07
C ALA A 268 10.11 33.42 30.30
N SER A 269 9.41 33.43 31.43
CA SER A 269 9.95 33.90 32.71
C SER A 269 11.13 33.05 33.20
N SER A 270 10.95 31.73 33.21
CA SER A 270 11.95 30.79 33.70
C SER A 270 13.22 30.76 32.85
N ARG A 271 13.08 30.86 31.53
CA ARG A 271 14.19 30.81 30.56
C ARG A 271 14.74 32.20 30.22
N LYS A 272 14.10 33.28 30.68
CA LYS A 272 14.45 34.67 30.38
C LYS A 272 14.48 34.96 28.88
N ILE A 273 13.49 34.47 28.17
CA ILE A 273 13.32 34.65 26.71
C ILE A 273 12.00 35.38 26.43
N PRO A 274 11.89 36.13 25.31
CA PRO A 274 10.65 36.82 24.97
C PRO A 274 9.50 35.82 24.75
N TYR A 275 8.31 36.17 25.27
CA TYR A 275 7.09 35.39 25.05
C TYR A 275 6.79 35.16 23.55
N SER A 276 7.02 36.20 22.72
CA SER A 276 6.83 36.16 21.27
C SER A 276 7.80 35.21 20.51
N GLY A 277 8.85 34.77 21.18
CA GLY A 277 9.81 33.80 20.63
C GLY A 277 9.47 32.35 20.96
N LEU A 278 8.26 32.06 21.51
CA LEU A 278 7.85 30.73 21.92
C LEU A 278 6.68 30.24 21.06
N VAL A 279 6.83 29.07 20.50
CA VAL A 279 5.77 28.35 19.74
C VAL A 279 5.50 27.01 20.44
N PRO A 280 4.28 26.79 20.97
CA PRO A 280 3.93 25.52 21.56
C PRO A 280 3.54 24.49 20.48
N GLY A 281 3.79 23.21 20.75
CA GLY A 281 3.37 22.11 19.89
C GLY A 281 3.15 20.82 20.68
N ALA A 282 2.43 19.90 20.10
CA ALA A 282 2.20 18.56 20.63
C ALA A 282 3.40 17.65 20.29
N GLY A 283 4.57 18.00 20.84
CA GLY A 283 5.83 17.34 20.54
C GLY A 283 6.60 17.98 19.37
N SER A 284 7.83 17.50 19.16
CA SER A 284 8.72 18.00 18.11
C SER A 284 8.18 17.77 16.70
N SER A 285 7.45 16.68 16.47
CA SER A 285 6.86 16.37 15.16
C SER A 285 5.83 17.40 14.74
N ASP A 286 4.91 17.80 15.62
CA ASP A 286 3.93 18.85 15.32
C ASP A 286 4.64 20.17 14.95
N LEU A 287 5.69 20.54 15.70
CA LEU A 287 6.47 21.74 15.43
C LEU A 287 7.21 21.66 14.08
N ILE A 288 7.78 20.51 13.75
CA ILE A 288 8.46 20.27 12.48
C ILE A 288 7.46 20.42 11.33
N PHE A 289 6.33 19.71 11.38
CA PHE A 289 5.29 19.80 10.35
C PHE A 289 4.81 21.24 10.14
N ARG A 290 4.53 21.95 11.23
CA ARG A 290 4.09 23.35 11.15
C ARG A 290 5.17 24.27 10.59
N ALA A 291 6.43 24.07 10.96
CA ALA A 291 7.54 24.82 10.42
C ALA A 291 7.70 24.60 8.91
N PHE A 292 7.67 23.35 8.45
CA PHE A 292 7.78 23.04 7.03
C PHE A 292 6.60 23.61 6.23
N THR A 293 5.38 23.45 6.72
CA THR A 293 4.19 24.04 6.07
C THR A 293 4.26 25.57 5.94
N HIS A 294 4.93 26.25 6.88
CA HIS A 294 5.06 27.71 6.85
C HIS A 294 6.27 28.22 6.09
N LEU A 295 7.35 27.47 6.04
CA LEU A 295 8.64 27.93 5.51
C LEU A 295 8.93 27.42 4.10
N LEU A 296 8.31 26.33 3.67
CA LEU A 296 8.44 25.82 2.32
C LEU A 296 7.24 26.30 1.49
N PRO A 297 7.47 27.09 0.44
CA PRO A 297 6.40 27.39 -0.53
C PRO A 297 6.02 26.11 -1.28
N ASP A 298 4.73 26.04 -1.68
CA ASP A 298 4.18 25.00 -2.55
C ASP A 298 4.91 24.92 -3.91
#